data_be2f55a11a0134f39afae0cf8c731d16
#
_entry.id   be2f55a11a0134f39afae0cf8c731d16
#
_cell.length_a   1.000
_cell.length_b   1.000
_cell.length_c   1.000
_cell.angle_alpha   90.00
_cell.angle_beta   90.00
_cell.angle_gamma   90.00
#
_symmetry.space_group_name_H-M   'P 1'
#
loop_
_entity.id
_entity.type
_entity.pdbx_description
1 polymer ?
#
loop_
_entity_poly.entity_id
_entity_poly.type
_entity_poly.pdbx_seq_one_letter_code
_entity_poly.pdbx_strand_id
1 'polypeptide(L)'
;VKLCVDEGATVRKGQALFQIDPTQYAAAVGQAKAAVEMAKANVSTLTLTEKNKKTLFDQKIISDFEYQTAVNQLMSAKASLAQAEAQLVSANQNLSFCTVTSPSNGVVGTFPYRVGSLVSASIAQPLTTVSEIGDMYVYFSMTEKELLALTKAGGTLKEQLEKMPAVRLQLADGSTYHHEGKIDAVSGVIDQSTGSVSMRAIFSNEGNVLRSGGTGNIIFPYTMNDIITIPQSATVEIQDKKFVFVLPVSYTHLRAHETRSNL
;
A
#
# COMPACT_ATOMS: atom_id res chain seq x y z
N VAL A 1 -1.29 -25.00 11.30
CA VAL A 1 -1.44 -24.16 10.11
C VAL A 1 -1.54 -25.04 8.89
N LYS A 2 -2.49 -24.76 7.99
CA LYS A 2 -2.60 -25.37 6.65
C LYS A 2 -2.28 -24.28 5.63
N LEU A 3 -1.45 -24.61 4.62
CA LEU A 3 -1.16 -23.73 3.49
C LEU A 3 -2.27 -23.90 2.44
N CYS A 4 -2.77 -22.77 1.92
CA CYS A 4 -3.78 -22.75 0.86
C CYS A 4 -3.20 -22.33 -0.49
N VAL A 5 -1.97 -21.81 -0.50
CA VAL A 5 -1.25 -21.34 -1.68
C VAL A 5 0.23 -21.71 -1.56
N ASP A 6 0.95 -21.72 -2.68
CA ASP A 6 2.40 -21.98 -2.74
C ASP A 6 3.18 -20.65 -2.75
N GLU A 7 4.47 -20.73 -2.40
CA GLU A 7 5.42 -19.62 -2.53
C GLU A 7 5.52 -19.18 -3.99
N GLY A 8 5.52 -17.87 -4.22
CA GLY A 8 5.56 -17.31 -5.57
C GLY A 8 4.25 -17.36 -6.35
N ALA A 9 3.17 -17.91 -5.77
CA ALA A 9 1.87 -17.93 -6.43
C ALA A 9 1.26 -16.53 -6.54
N THR A 10 0.56 -16.28 -7.64
CA THR A 10 -0.24 -15.07 -7.80
C THR A 10 -1.58 -15.23 -7.06
N VAL A 11 -1.92 -14.25 -6.25
CA VAL A 11 -3.13 -14.26 -5.43
C VAL A 11 -3.96 -13.00 -5.65
N ARG A 12 -5.27 -13.13 -5.40
CA ARG A 12 -6.22 -12.02 -5.45
C ARG A 12 -6.55 -11.54 -4.04
N LYS A 13 -6.93 -10.28 -3.94
CA LYS A 13 -7.47 -9.73 -2.69
C LYS A 13 -8.61 -10.59 -2.15
N GLY A 14 -8.53 -10.95 -0.85
CA GLY A 14 -9.48 -11.81 -0.17
C GLY A 14 -9.26 -13.31 -0.35
N GLN A 15 -8.30 -13.74 -1.18
CA GLN A 15 -7.96 -15.16 -1.33
C GLN A 15 -7.30 -15.70 -0.06
N ALA A 16 -7.75 -16.86 0.42
CA ALA A 16 -7.17 -17.51 1.59
C ALA A 16 -5.72 -17.94 1.31
N LEU A 17 -4.80 -17.54 2.19
CA LEU A 17 -3.38 -17.89 2.15
C LEU A 17 -3.06 -19.01 3.15
N PHE A 18 -3.55 -18.86 4.38
CA PHE A 18 -3.30 -19.78 5.49
C PHE A 18 -4.60 -20.06 6.23
N GLN A 19 -4.69 -21.27 6.76
CA GLN A 19 -5.74 -21.65 7.70
C GLN A 19 -5.07 -22.09 9.01
N ILE A 20 -5.33 -21.35 10.08
CA ILE A 20 -4.94 -21.67 11.45
C ILE A 20 -5.99 -22.62 12.03
N ASP A 21 -5.63 -23.45 13.01
CA ASP A 21 -6.58 -24.37 13.63
C ASP A 21 -7.77 -23.60 14.25
N PRO A 22 -9.00 -23.78 13.73
CA PRO A 22 -10.17 -23.03 14.19
C PRO A 22 -10.87 -23.69 15.39
N THR A 23 -10.43 -24.85 15.88
CA THR A 23 -11.19 -25.71 16.78
C THR A 23 -11.62 -24.99 18.06
N GLN A 24 -10.71 -24.28 18.73
CA GLN A 24 -11.01 -23.54 19.97
C GLN A 24 -11.94 -22.35 19.69
N TYR A 25 -11.71 -21.62 18.59
CA TYR A 25 -12.52 -20.45 18.22
C TYR A 25 -13.92 -20.86 17.77
N ALA A 26 -14.06 -21.97 17.04
CA ALA A 26 -15.36 -22.54 16.68
C ALA A 26 -16.18 -22.97 17.92
N ALA A 27 -15.52 -23.56 18.92
CA ALA A 27 -16.16 -23.89 20.19
C ALA A 27 -16.65 -22.64 20.93
N ALA A 28 -15.82 -21.57 20.97
CA ALA A 28 -16.21 -20.29 21.58
C ALA A 28 -17.40 -19.64 20.89
N VAL A 29 -17.47 -19.70 19.55
CA VAL A 29 -18.64 -19.24 18.78
C VAL A 29 -19.88 -20.07 19.16
N GLY A 30 -19.76 -21.41 19.28
CA GLY A 30 -20.84 -22.28 19.74
C GLY A 30 -21.40 -21.89 21.11
N GLN A 31 -20.52 -21.61 22.08
CA GLN A 31 -20.89 -21.13 23.42
C GLN A 31 -21.60 -19.77 23.36
N ALA A 32 -21.05 -18.80 22.64
CA ALA A 32 -21.64 -17.48 22.49
C ALA A 32 -23.00 -17.53 21.81
N LYS A 33 -23.18 -18.40 20.81
CA LYS A 33 -24.46 -18.63 20.15
C LYS A 33 -25.52 -19.20 21.09
N ALA A 34 -25.14 -20.18 21.92
CA ALA A 34 -26.05 -20.74 22.93
C ALA A 34 -26.48 -19.68 23.97
N ALA A 35 -25.55 -18.79 24.38
CA ALA A 35 -25.87 -17.68 25.29
C ALA A 35 -26.87 -16.68 24.66
N VAL A 36 -26.74 -16.39 23.37
CA VAL A 36 -27.71 -15.55 22.64
C VAL A 36 -29.09 -16.20 22.60
N GLU A 37 -29.18 -17.50 22.32
CA GLU A 37 -30.45 -18.21 22.29
C GLU A 37 -31.14 -18.25 23.69
N MET A 38 -30.38 -18.43 24.77
CA MET A 38 -30.91 -18.31 26.15
C MET A 38 -31.43 -16.90 26.44
N ALA A 39 -30.68 -15.86 26.06
CA ALA A 39 -31.09 -14.49 26.26
C ALA A 39 -32.34 -14.14 25.43
N LYS A 40 -32.46 -14.62 24.21
CA LYS A 40 -33.65 -14.47 23.35
C LYS A 40 -34.88 -15.11 23.98
N ALA A 41 -34.76 -16.34 24.50
CA ALA A 41 -35.85 -17.04 25.17
C ALA A 41 -36.34 -16.25 26.38
N ASN A 42 -35.40 -15.69 27.19
CA ASN A 42 -35.74 -14.85 28.35
C ASN A 42 -36.44 -13.54 27.93
N VAL A 43 -36.00 -12.87 26.90
CA VAL A 43 -36.66 -11.67 26.33
C VAL A 43 -38.06 -12.04 25.84
N SER A 44 -38.24 -13.18 25.18
CA SER A 44 -39.57 -13.65 24.73
C SER A 44 -40.54 -13.86 25.90
N THR A 45 -40.07 -14.52 26.95
CA THR A 45 -40.88 -14.72 28.17
C THR A 45 -41.28 -13.43 28.85
N LEU A 46 -40.31 -12.49 29.00
CA LEU A 46 -40.60 -11.21 29.65
C LEU A 46 -41.41 -10.26 28.76
N THR A 47 -41.34 -10.40 27.44
CA THR A 47 -42.21 -9.69 26.50
C THR A 47 -43.66 -10.13 26.66
N LEU A 48 -43.91 -11.42 26.81
CA LEU A 48 -45.26 -11.95 27.11
C LEU A 48 -45.75 -11.47 28.48
N THR A 49 -44.88 -11.47 29.49
CA THR A 49 -45.20 -10.98 30.83
C THR A 49 -45.58 -9.47 30.80
N GLU A 50 -44.77 -8.66 30.14
CA GLU A 50 -45.03 -7.23 29.99
C GLU A 50 -46.35 -6.98 29.25
N LYS A 51 -46.61 -7.69 28.14
CA LYS A 51 -47.85 -7.59 27.37
C LYS A 51 -49.08 -7.92 28.21
N ASN A 52 -49.04 -9.00 29.00
CA ASN A 52 -50.13 -9.40 29.88
C ASN A 52 -50.34 -8.37 31.00
N LYS A 53 -49.25 -7.91 31.64
CA LYS A 53 -49.35 -6.85 32.67
C LYS A 53 -49.85 -5.55 32.09
N LYS A 54 -49.49 -5.17 30.87
CA LYS A 54 -50.05 -4.00 30.19
C LYS A 54 -51.53 -4.08 30.04
N THR A 55 -52.07 -5.23 29.62
CA THR A 55 -53.52 -5.43 29.48
C THR A 55 -54.24 -5.29 30.81
N LEU A 56 -53.69 -5.82 31.90
CA LEU A 56 -54.24 -5.67 33.26
C LEU A 56 -54.18 -4.24 33.79
N PHE A 57 -53.09 -3.51 33.47
CA PHE A 57 -52.91 -2.13 33.82
C PHE A 57 -53.93 -1.25 33.07
N ASP A 58 -54.14 -1.44 31.80
CA ASP A 58 -55.13 -0.73 30.97
C ASP A 58 -56.54 -0.94 31.51
N GLN A 59 -56.81 -2.12 32.09
CA GLN A 59 -58.08 -2.42 32.79
C GLN A 59 -58.13 -1.92 34.25
N LYS A 60 -57.06 -1.22 34.75
CA LYS A 60 -56.97 -0.71 36.11
C LYS A 60 -56.97 -1.80 37.21
N ILE A 61 -56.53 -3.02 36.89
CA ILE A 61 -56.49 -4.17 37.81
C ILE A 61 -55.22 -4.17 38.62
N ILE A 62 -54.09 -3.71 38.05
CA ILE A 62 -52.80 -3.66 38.70
C ILE A 62 -52.31 -2.22 38.84
N SER A 63 -51.33 -2.00 39.74
CA SER A 63 -50.73 -0.69 39.98
C SER A 63 -49.72 -0.34 38.89
N ASP A 64 -49.46 0.99 38.70
CA ASP A 64 -48.40 1.48 37.81
C ASP A 64 -47.03 0.88 38.20
N PHE A 65 -46.75 0.77 39.49
CA PHE A 65 -45.52 0.19 40.00
C PHE A 65 -45.28 -1.27 39.46
N GLU A 66 -46.33 -2.08 39.47
CA GLU A 66 -46.22 -3.48 38.95
C GLU A 66 -46.01 -3.53 37.45
N TYR A 67 -46.62 -2.64 36.67
CA TYR A 67 -46.41 -2.53 35.25
C TYR A 67 -44.99 -2.05 34.94
N GLN A 68 -44.54 -0.95 35.58
CA GLN A 68 -43.20 -0.43 35.40
C GLN A 68 -42.11 -1.42 35.79
N THR A 69 -42.36 -2.26 36.81
CA THR A 69 -41.46 -3.34 37.18
C THR A 69 -41.28 -4.35 36.04
N ALA A 70 -42.38 -4.75 35.36
CA ALA A 70 -42.33 -5.65 34.22
C ALA A 70 -41.58 -5.03 33.01
N VAL A 71 -41.81 -3.72 32.74
CA VAL A 71 -41.11 -2.99 31.69
C VAL A 71 -39.61 -2.93 31.99
N ASN A 72 -39.20 -2.64 33.21
CA ASN A 72 -37.80 -2.60 33.61
C ASN A 72 -37.12 -3.99 33.51
N GLN A 73 -37.84 -5.06 33.87
CA GLN A 73 -37.36 -6.43 33.72
C GLN A 73 -37.13 -6.77 32.25
N LEU A 74 -38.08 -6.40 31.35
CA LEU A 74 -37.92 -6.61 29.92
C LEU A 74 -36.73 -5.79 29.37
N MET A 75 -36.56 -4.56 29.83
CA MET A 75 -35.46 -3.70 29.42
C MET A 75 -34.11 -4.30 29.83
N SER A 76 -33.99 -4.83 31.07
CA SER A 76 -32.82 -5.53 31.56
C SER A 76 -32.51 -6.79 30.73
N ALA A 77 -33.53 -7.58 30.40
CA ALA A 77 -33.35 -8.75 29.54
C ALA A 77 -32.89 -8.41 28.13
N LYS A 78 -33.43 -7.33 27.55
CA LYS A 78 -32.97 -6.82 26.24
C LYS A 78 -31.52 -6.36 26.28
N ALA A 79 -31.08 -5.69 27.37
CA ALA A 79 -29.68 -5.31 27.58
C ALA A 79 -28.77 -6.57 27.66
N SER A 80 -29.22 -7.59 28.38
CA SER A 80 -28.49 -8.87 28.46
C SER A 80 -28.39 -9.58 27.12
N LEU A 81 -29.44 -9.52 26.29
CA LEU A 81 -29.41 -10.05 24.90
C LEU A 81 -28.38 -9.27 24.07
N ALA A 82 -28.39 -7.94 24.11
CA ALA A 82 -27.44 -7.14 23.38
C ALA A 82 -25.98 -7.43 23.79
N GLN A 83 -25.75 -7.67 25.09
CA GLN A 83 -24.43 -8.10 25.58
C GLN A 83 -24.02 -9.46 25.03
N ALA A 84 -24.92 -10.46 25.00
CA ALA A 84 -24.66 -11.78 24.43
C ALA A 84 -24.40 -11.71 22.92
N GLU A 85 -25.14 -10.89 22.18
CA GLU A 85 -24.93 -10.64 20.76
C GLU A 85 -23.56 -10.01 20.47
N ALA A 86 -23.14 -9.03 21.28
CA ALA A 86 -21.80 -8.44 21.18
C ALA A 86 -20.69 -9.47 21.41
N GLN A 87 -20.89 -10.38 22.39
CA GLN A 87 -19.95 -11.49 22.62
C GLN A 87 -19.88 -12.45 21.43
N LEU A 88 -21.01 -12.76 20.79
CA LEU A 88 -21.06 -13.59 19.60
C LEU A 88 -20.33 -12.93 18.43
N VAL A 89 -20.50 -11.63 18.23
CA VAL A 89 -19.76 -10.86 17.21
C VAL A 89 -18.26 -10.95 17.45
N SER A 90 -17.80 -10.76 18.68
CA SER A 90 -16.39 -10.88 19.04
C SER A 90 -15.84 -12.29 18.81
N ALA A 91 -16.59 -13.32 19.17
CA ALA A 91 -16.19 -14.72 18.95
C ALA A 91 -16.09 -15.03 17.44
N ASN A 92 -17.02 -14.54 16.63
CA ASN A 92 -16.98 -14.70 15.17
C ASN A 92 -15.79 -13.97 14.53
N GLN A 93 -15.44 -12.77 15.02
CA GLN A 93 -14.26 -12.05 14.56
C GLN A 93 -12.99 -12.84 14.84
N ASN A 94 -12.85 -13.40 16.05
CA ASN A 94 -11.71 -14.23 16.40
C ASN A 94 -11.62 -15.49 15.51
N LEU A 95 -12.76 -16.12 15.21
CA LEU A 95 -12.80 -17.25 14.29
C LEU A 95 -12.40 -16.84 12.86
N SER A 96 -12.79 -15.64 12.42
CA SER A 96 -12.43 -15.16 11.07
C SER A 96 -10.92 -14.97 10.91
N PHE A 97 -10.20 -14.62 11.97
CA PHE A 97 -8.74 -14.49 11.95
C PHE A 97 -8.01 -15.83 11.79
N CYS A 98 -8.70 -16.96 11.99
CA CYS A 98 -8.12 -18.27 11.70
C CYS A 98 -7.93 -18.50 10.19
N THR A 99 -8.62 -17.74 9.33
CA THR A 99 -8.41 -17.76 7.88
C THR A 99 -7.70 -16.45 7.48
N VAL A 100 -6.39 -16.55 7.25
CA VAL A 100 -5.58 -15.40 6.82
C VAL A 100 -5.75 -15.24 5.30
N THR A 101 -6.23 -14.08 4.89
CA THR A 101 -6.49 -13.75 3.48
C THR A 101 -5.54 -12.70 2.97
N SER A 102 -5.33 -12.64 1.64
CA SER A 102 -4.52 -11.61 1.02
C SER A 102 -5.19 -10.23 1.09
N PRO A 103 -4.49 -9.18 1.53
CA PRO A 103 -5.01 -7.81 1.57
C PRO A 103 -5.08 -7.16 0.18
N SER A 104 -4.28 -7.62 -0.78
CA SER A 104 -4.16 -7.06 -2.14
C SER A 104 -3.99 -8.15 -3.18
N ASN A 105 -4.08 -7.76 -4.45
CA ASN A 105 -3.66 -8.62 -5.56
C ASN A 105 -2.13 -8.57 -5.64
N GLY A 106 -1.49 -9.72 -5.86
CA GLY A 106 -0.02 -9.73 -5.95
C GLY A 106 0.57 -11.12 -5.97
N VAL A 107 1.87 -11.19 -5.72
CA VAL A 107 2.61 -12.44 -5.61
C VAL A 107 3.01 -12.68 -4.16
N VAL A 108 2.78 -13.90 -3.72
CA VAL A 108 3.12 -14.36 -2.37
C VAL A 108 4.65 -14.53 -2.27
N GLY A 109 5.23 -14.03 -1.21
CA GLY A 109 6.64 -14.20 -0.89
C GLY A 109 6.96 -15.59 -0.32
N THR A 110 8.07 -15.68 0.39
CA THR A 110 8.51 -16.92 1.07
C THR A 110 7.72 -17.17 2.36
N PHE A 111 7.69 -18.42 2.80
CA PHE A 111 7.06 -18.84 4.04
C PHE A 111 8.14 -19.15 5.10
N PRO A 112 8.38 -18.22 6.06
CA PRO A 112 9.30 -18.49 7.17
C PRO A 112 8.82 -19.64 8.07
N TYR A 113 7.51 -19.88 8.12
CA TYR A 113 6.89 -20.89 8.98
C TYR A 113 6.32 -22.04 8.14
N ARG A 114 6.52 -23.26 8.63
CA ARG A 114 6.03 -24.49 7.98
C ARG A 114 4.72 -24.96 8.61
N VAL A 115 4.04 -25.86 7.92
CA VAL A 115 2.86 -26.55 8.47
C VAL A 115 3.23 -27.21 9.80
N GLY A 116 2.41 -26.99 10.84
CA GLY A 116 2.65 -27.45 12.21
C GLY A 116 3.36 -26.43 13.11
N SER A 117 3.91 -25.33 12.57
CA SER A 117 4.48 -24.27 13.41
C SER A 117 3.42 -23.59 14.27
N LEU A 118 3.76 -23.26 15.51
CA LEU A 118 2.94 -22.42 16.38
C LEU A 118 3.07 -20.96 15.91
N VAL A 119 1.95 -20.31 15.70
CA VAL A 119 1.89 -18.90 15.32
C VAL A 119 1.06 -18.12 16.34
N SER A 120 1.47 -16.89 16.63
CA SER A 120 0.77 -15.98 17.53
C SER A 120 0.85 -14.54 17.01
N ALA A 121 0.05 -13.65 17.58
CA ALA A 121 0.07 -12.22 17.22
C ALA A 121 1.41 -11.52 17.53
N SER A 122 2.27 -12.11 18.37
CA SER A 122 3.55 -11.55 18.81
C SER A 122 4.78 -12.12 18.10
N ILE A 123 4.61 -12.82 16.95
CA ILE A 123 5.74 -13.35 16.19
C ILE A 123 6.54 -12.20 15.56
N ALA A 124 7.88 -12.35 15.58
CA ALA A 124 8.78 -11.31 15.09
C ALA A 124 8.76 -11.14 13.57
N GLN A 125 8.45 -12.21 12.82
CA GLN A 125 8.40 -12.19 11.37
C GLN A 125 6.97 -12.42 10.87
N PRO A 126 6.55 -11.77 9.79
CA PRO A 126 5.24 -12.03 9.19
C PRO A 126 5.16 -13.46 8.64
N LEU A 127 3.94 -14.00 8.55
CA LEU A 127 3.70 -15.33 7.98
C LEU A 127 4.12 -15.41 6.51
N THR A 128 3.90 -14.33 5.78
CA THR A 128 4.37 -14.09 4.42
C THR A 128 4.20 -12.61 4.08
N THR A 129 4.75 -12.21 2.96
CA THR A 129 4.52 -10.90 2.34
C THR A 129 3.80 -11.11 1.02
N VAL A 130 2.84 -10.25 0.70
CA VAL A 130 2.23 -10.19 -0.63
C VAL A 130 2.71 -8.93 -1.31
N SER A 131 3.47 -9.10 -2.40
CA SER A 131 3.98 -7.97 -3.19
C SER A 131 2.99 -7.65 -4.30
N GLU A 132 2.44 -6.45 -4.27
CA GLU A 132 1.66 -5.93 -5.38
C GLU A 132 2.60 -5.62 -6.55
N ILE A 133 2.31 -6.18 -7.72
CA ILE A 133 3.19 -6.14 -8.89
C ILE A 133 2.57 -5.43 -10.09
N GLY A 134 1.46 -4.73 -9.88
CA GLY A 134 0.81 -3.91 -10.90
C GLY A 134 1.66 -2.70 -11.28
N ASP A 135 1.37 -1.56 -10.70
CA ASP A 135 2.20 -0.36 -10.88
C ASP A 135 3.37 -0.39 -9.90
N MET A 136 4.58 -0.15 -10.42
CA MET A 136 5.80 -0.17 -9.61
C MET A 136 6.26 1.25 -9.29
N TYR A 137 6.53 1.48 -8.03
CA TYR A 137 7.08 2.73 -7.54
C TYR A 137 8.60 2.66 -7.54
N VAL A 138 9.23 3.54 -8.31
CA VAL A 138 10.69 3.69 -8.33
C VAL A 138 11.07 4.95 -7.59
N TYR A 139 11.84 4.79 -6.51
CA TYR A 139 12.37 5.90 -5.71
C TYR A 139 13.78 6.21 -6.17
N PHE A 140 14.04 7.47 -6.41
CA PHE A 140 15.36 7.97 -6.79
C PHE A 140 15.61 9.33 -6.16
N SER A 141 16.87 9.75 -6.11
CA SER A 141 17.26 11.02 -5.50
C SER A 141 17.70 12.01 -6.59
N MET A 142 17.28 13.24 -6.42
CA MET A 142 17.71 14.39 -7.23
C MET A 142 18.41 15.41 -6.34
N THR A 143 19.46 16.05 -6.82
CA THR A 143 20.16 17.07 -6.05
C THR A 143 19.30 18.33 -5.87
N GLU A 144 19.51 19.06 -4.76
CA GLU A 144 18.81 20.33 -4.50
C GLU A 144 19.05 21.33 -5.63
N LYS A 145 20.28 21.37 -6.20
CA LYS A 145 20.63 22.24 -7.31
C LYS A 145 19.75 22.00 -8.54
N GLU A 146 19.53 20.73 -8.89
CA GLU A 146 18.68 20.35 -10.03
C GLU A 146 17.20 20.66 -9.75
N LEU A 147 16.72 20.40 -8.54
CA LEU A 147 15.37 20.75 -8.13
C LEU A 147 15.12 22.26 -8.20
N LEU A 148 16.08 23.08 -7.73
CA LEU A 148 15.99 24.53 -7.81
C LEU A 148 16.04 25.03 -9.26
N ALA A 149 16.79 24.38 -10.14
CA ALA A 149 16.79 24.72 -11.57
C ALA A 149 15.43 24.49 -12.20
N LEU A 150 14.75 23.42 -11.83
CA LEU A 150 13.37 23.11 -12.27
C LEU A 150 12.35 24.12 -11.74
N THR A 151 12.44 24.49 -10.46
CA THR A 151 11.49 25.43 -9.85
C THR A 151 11.67 26.87 -10.34
N LYS A 152 12.88 27.28 -10.74
CA LYS A 152 13.14 28.60 -11.35
C LYS A 152 12.48 28.81 -12.70
N ALA A 153 12.07 27.75 -13.38
CA ALA A 153 11.33 27.83 -14.66
C ALA A 153 9.89 28.40 -14.52
N GLY A 154 9.43 28.65 -13.26
CA GLY A 154 8.16 29.32 -12.95
C GLY A 154 7.01 28.34 -12.73
N GLY A 155 6.12 28.66 -11.79
CA GLY A 155 4.95 27.84 -11.42
C GLY A 155 5.13 27.07 -10.12
N THR A 156 4.09 26.38 -9.68
CA THR A 156 4.13 25.50 -8.51
C THR A 156 4.90 24.21 -8.81
N LEU A 157 5.53 23.59 -7.80
CA LEU A 157 6.24 22.32 -7.95
C LEU A 157 5.35 21.25 -8.62
N LYS A 158 4.07 21.22 -8.27
CA LYS A 158 3.11 20.28 -8.84
C LYS A 158 2.90 20.50 -10.36
N GLU A 159 2.76 21.75 -10.77
CA GLU A 159 2.62 22.09 -12.21
C GLU A 159 3.90 21.75 -12.99
N GLN A 160 5.06 21.91 -12.37
CA GLN A 160 6.34 21.53 -12.96
C GLN A 160 6.46 20.01 -13.11
N LEU A 161 6.04 19.24 -12.11
CA LEU A 161 6.02 17.79 -12.18
C LEU A 161 5.09 17.26 -13.29
N GLU A 162 3.92 17.89 -13.45
CA GLU A 162 2.97 17.52 -14.52
C GLU A 162 3.52 17.81 -15.92
N LYS A 163 4.40 18.80 -16.05
CA LYS A 163 5.06 19.19 -17.29
C LYS A 163 6.36 18.43 -17.56
N MET A 164 6.88 17.71 -16.56
CA MET A 164 8.09 16.90 -16.76
C MET A 164 7.87 15.84 -17.83
N PRO A 165 8.88 15.63 -18.69
CA PRO A 165 8.83 14.55 -19.66
C PRO A 165 8.76 13.20 -18.93
N ALA A 166 8.18 12.21 -19.60
CA ALA A 166 8.21 10.85 -19.11
C ALA A 166 9.65 10.37 -18.93
N VAL A 167 9.91 9.69 -17.84
CA VAL A 167 11.24 9.16 -17.52
C VAL A 167 11.37 7.72 -17.97
N ARG A 168 12.59 7.29 -18.27
CA ARG A 168 12.90 5.91 -18.64
C ARG A 168 13.65 5.23 -17.51
N LEU A 169 13.39 3.95 -17.35
CA LEU A 169 14.07 3.11 -16.35
C LEU A 169 15.10 2.23 -17.06
N GLN A 170 16.36 2.33 -16.69
CA GLN A 170 17.40 1.41 -17.07
C GLN A 170 17.52 0.34 -15.98
N LEU A 171 17.36 -0.90 -16.37
CA LEU A 171 17.46 -2.04 -15.47
C LEU A 171 18.92 -2.34 -15.09
N ALA A 172 19.11 -3.22 -14.11
CA ALA A 172 20.44 -3.60 -13.61
C ALA A 172 21.33 -4.27 -14.68
N ASP A 173 20.74 -4.88 -15.71
CA ASP A 173 21.44 -5.46 -16.86
C ASP A 173 21.85 -4.45 -17.93
N GLY A 174 21.53 -3.17 -17.72
CA GLY A 174 21.78 -2.08 -18.68
C GLY A 174 20.69 -1.91 -19.75
N SER A 175 19.73 -2.81 -19.84
CA SER A 175 18.61 -2.67 -20.77
C SER A 175 17.65 -1.57 -20.33
N THR A 176 16.98 -0.93 -21.30
CA THR A 176 15.95 0.08 -21.00
C THR A 176 14.59 -0.61 -20.92
N TYR A 177 13.85 -0.33 -19.84
CA TYR A 177 12.49 -0.82 -19.69
C TYR A 177 11.56 -0.19 -20.74
N HIS A 178 10.62 -0.98 -21.28
CA HIS A 178 9.84 -0.52 -22.45
C HIS A 178 8.73 0.47 -22.12
N HIS A 179 8.26 0.49 -20.87
CA HIS A 179 7.25 1.47 -20.46
C HIS A 179 7.94 2.69 -19.85
N GLU A 180 7.48 3.85 -20.26
CA GLU A 180 7.92 5.11 -19.67
C GLU A 180 7.20 5.35 -18.36
N GLY A 181 7.91 5.94 -17.39
CA GLY A 181 7.37 6.27 -16.07
C GLY A 181 7.00 7.74 -15.97
N LYS A 182 6.06 8.04 -15.10
CA LYS A 182 5.67 9.40 -14.74
C LYS A 182 6.06 9.69 -13.30
N ILE A 183 6.68 10.85 -13.09
CA ILE A 183 6.97 11.32 -11.72
C ILE A 183 5.67 11.79 -11.09
N ASP A 184 5.33 11.26 -9.94
CA ASP A 184 4.07 11.54 -9.24
C ASP A 184 4.26 12.22 -7.89
N ALA A 185 5.43 12.06 -7.27
CA ALA A 185 5.71 12.63 -5.96
C ALA A 185 7.15 13.09 -5.80
N VAL A 186 7.32 14.17 -5.07
CA VAL A 186 8.61 14.72 -4.61
C VAL A 186 8.51 14.93 -3.10
N SER A 187 9.55 14.51 -2.39
CA SER A 187 9.64 14.75 -0.95
C SER A 187 9.67 16.26 -0.66
N GLY A 188 8.90 16.69 0.34
CA GLY A 188 8.96 18.06 0.85
C GLY A 188 10.17 18.34 1.76
N VAL A 189 11.05 17.36 1.97
CA VAL A 189 12.20 17.46 2.87
C VAL A 189 13.45 17.07 2.11
N ILE A 190 14.50 17.88 2.27
CA ILE A 190 15.84 17.61 1.76
C ILE A 190 16.59 16.77 2.79
N ASP A 191 17.20 15.70 2.36
CA ASP A 191 18.11 14.92 3.21
C ASP A 191 19.39 15.72 3.43
N GLN A 192 19.61 16.15 4.67
CA GLN A 192 20.76 17.00 5.05
C GLN A 192 22.10 16.29 4.89
N SER A 193 22.13 14.97 4.93
CA SER A 193 23.37 14.21 4.80
C SER A 193 23.86 14.12 3.36
N THR A 194 22.96 14.12 2.40
CA THR A 194 23.24 13.95 0.97
C THR A 194 22.97 15.21 0.13
N GLY A 195 22.25 16.20 0.68
CA GLY A 195 21.79 17.38 -0.06
C GLY A 195 20.84 17.04 -1.21
N SER A 196 20.10 15.95 -1.08
CA SER A 196 19.23 15.45 -2.13
C SER A 196 17.76 15.36 -1.69
N VAL A 197 16.86 15.36 -2.67
CA VAL A 197 15.42 15.21 -2.50
C VAL A 197 14.98 13.87 -3.09
N SER A 198 14.24 13.11 -2.31
CA SER A 198 13.66 11.85 -2.80
C SER A 198 12.47 12.12 -3.71
N MET A 199 12.46 11.49 -4.85
CA MET A 199 11.40 11.54 -5.84
C MET A 199 10.87 10.14 -6.10
N ARG A 200 9.62 10.06 -6.58
CA ARG A 200 8.98 8.81 -6.93
C ARG A 200 8.43 8.88 -8.35
N ALA A 201 8.71 7.86 -9.14
CA ALA A 201 8.09 7.66 -10.44
C ALA A 201 7.27 6.37 -10.44
N ILE A 202 6.16 6.37 -11.18
CA ILE A 202 5.28 5.21 -11.37
C ILE A 202 5.57 4.62 -12.74
N PHE A 203 5.79 3.31 -12.78
CA PHE A 203 5.96 2.53 -14.01
C PHE A 203 4.89 1.42 -14.04
N SER A 204 4.19 1.27 -15.15
CA SER A 204 3.33 0.12 -15.38
C SER A 204 4.16 -1.14 -15.51
N ASN A 205 3.74 -2.23 -14.88
CA ASN A 205 4.47 -3.50 -14.85
C ASN A 205 3.65 -4.63 -15.49
N GLU A 206 3.08 -4.40 -16.68
CA GLU A 206 2.20 -5.34 -17.37
C GLU A 206 2.86 -6.71 -17.62
N GLY A 207 4.18 -6.73 -17.81
CA GLY A 207 4.95 -7.95 -18.03
C GLY A 207 5.46 -8.63 -16.77
N ASN A 208 5.19 -8.10 -15.56
CA ASN A 208 5.71 -8.59 -14.27
C ASN A 208 7.25 -8.74 -14.22
N VAL A 209 7.96 -7.93 -15.03
CA VAL A 209 9.42 -7.93 -15.12
C VAL A 209 10.04 -7.26 -13.90
N LEU A 210 9.42 -6.14 -13.46
CA LEU A 210 9.89 -5.40 -12.30
C LEU A 210 9.46 -6.12 -11.01
N ARG A 211 10.37 -6.15 -10.05
CA ARG A 211 10.13 -6.75 -8.72
C ARG A 211 10.51 -5.78 -7.62
N SER A 212 9.79 -5.84 -6.52
CA SER A 212 10.12 -5.04 -5.32
C SER A 212 11.53 -5.40 -4.82
N GLY A 213 12.32 -4.37 -4.49
CA GLY A 213 13.73 -4.50 -4.10
C GLY A 213 14.72 -4.51 -5.27
N GLY A 214 14.26 -4.44 -6.52
CA GLY A 214 15.13 -4.25 -7.68
C GLY A 214 15.79 -2.87 -7.68
N THR A 215 16.94 -2.76 -8.35
CA THR A 215 17.69 -1.53 -8.52
C THR A 215 17.83 -1.19 -10.00
N GLY A 216 17.96 0.10 -10.30
CA GLY A 216 18.12 0.58 -11.67
C GLY A 216 18.46 2.07 -11.68
N ASN A 217 18.58 2.65 -12.87
CA ASN A 217 18.84 4.06 -13.07
C ASN A 217 17.65 4.72 -13.75
N ILE A 218 17.29 5.92 -13.28
CA ILE A 218 16.30 6.76 -13.98
C ILE A 218 17.02 7.61 -15.02
N ILE A 219 16.56 7.54 -16.25
CA ILE A 219 17.03 8.37 -17.36
C ILE A 219 16.01 9.47 -17.62
N PHE A 220 16.46 10.71 -17.45
CA PHE A 220 15.68 11.89 -17.83
C PHE A 220 15.95 12.22 -19.30
N PRO A 221 14.95 12.21 -20.18
CA PRO A 221 15.14 12.71 -21.54
C PRO A 221 15.29 14.22 -21.48
N TYR A 222 16.41 14.72 -21.96
CA TYR A 222 16.69 16.15 -22.05
C TYR A 222 16.76 16.56 -23.51
N THR A 223 15.89 17.44 -23.94
CA THR A 223 15.89 17.96 -25.30
C THR A 223 16.52 19.35 -25.30
N MET A 224 17.61 19.49 -26.01
CA MET A 224 18.22 20.78 -26.27
C MET A 224 17.90 21.20 -27.71
N ASN A 225 17.34 22.40 -27.87
CA ASN A 225 17.09 22.98 -29.17
C ASN A 225 18.27 23.85 -29.59
N ASP A 226 18.52 23.92 -30.87
CA ASP A 226 19.53 24.81 -31.50
C ASP A 226 20.97 24.58 -30.98
N ILE A 227 21.35 23.33 -30.75
CA ILE A 227 22.72 22.97 -30.37
C ILE A 227 23.39 22.13 -31.45
N ILE A 228 24.69 22.35 -31.62
CA ILE A 228 25.53 21.51 -32.47
C ILE A 228 26.11 20.41 -31.58
N THR A 229 25.72 19.15 -31.82
CA THR A 229 26.28 17.99 -31.13
C THR A 229 27.52 17.46 -31.85
N ILE A 230 28.56 17.22 -31.12
CA ILE A 230 29.79 16.59 -31.63
C ILE A 230 30.09 15.34 -30.82
N PRO A 231 30.64 14.28 -31.42
CA PRO A 231 31.08 13.11 -30.69
C PRO A 231 32.14 13.47 -29.65
N GLN A 232 32.05 12.88 -28.46
CA GLN A 232 33.03 13.13 -27.39
C GLN A 232 34.47 12.76 -27.82
N SER A 233 34.62 11.79 -28.72
CA SER A 233 35.89 11.41 -29.32
C SER A 233 36.53 12.48 -30.23
N ALA A 234 35.74 13.47 -30.66
CA ALA A 234 36.21 14.62 -31.45
C ALA A 234 36.67 15.82 -30.61
N THR A 235 36.57 15.69 -29.28
CA THR A 235 37.04 16.75 -28.34
C THR A 235 38.37 16.38 -27.75
N VAL A 236 39.23 17.42 -27.57
CA VAL A 236 40.52 17.32 -26.86
C VAL A 236 40.45 18.18 -25.61
N GLU A 237 40.76 17.59 -24.45
CA GLU A 237 40.77 18.28 -23.17
C GLU A 237 42.20 18.72 -22.83
N ILE A 238 42.39 20.02 -22.65
CA ILE A 238 43.69 20.63 -22.27
C ILE A 238 43.40 21.60 -21.13
N GLN A 239 43.98 21.35 -19.96
CA GLN A 239 43.87 22.21 -18.76
C GLN A 239 42.40 22.61 -18.44
N ASP A 240 41.56 21.66 -18.17
CA ASP A 240 40.12 21.83 -17.85
C ASP A 240 39.27 22.53 -18.92
N LYS A 241 39.82 22.71 -20.13
CA LYS A 241 39.10 23.28 -21.27
C LYS A 241 38.93 22.24 -22.37
N LYS A 242 37.76 22.19 -22.97
CA LYS A 242 37.46 21.31 -24.10
C LYS A 242 37.59 22.05 -25.41
N PHE A 243 38.42 21.53 -26.30
CA PHE A 243 38.64 22.08 -27.65
C PHE A 243 38.12 21.16 -28.71
N VAL A 244 37.67 21.74 -29.82
CA VAL A 244 37.35 21.00 -31.05
C VAL A 244 38.10 21.60 -32.22
N PHE A 245 38.50 20.75 -33.13
CA PHE A 245 39.11 21.19 -34.39
C PHE A 245 38.03 21.48 -35.41
N VAL A 246 37.97 22.70 -35.87
CA VAL A 246 37.03 23.13 -36.91
C VAL A 246 37.77 23.24 -38.24
N LEU A 247 37.25 22.59 -39.28
CA LEU A 247 37.75 22.75 -40.65
C LEU A 247 36.98 23.90 -41.33
N PRO A 248 37.58 25.07 -41.55
CA PRO A 248 36.90 26.13 -42.26
C PRO A 248 36.78 25.76 -43.76
N VAL A 249 35.64 26.01 -44.35
CA VAL A 249 35.30 25.64 -45.77
C VAL A 249 36.25 26.22 -46.80
N SER A 250 37.05 27.26 -46.45
CA SER A 250 37.92 27.96 -47.35
C SER A 250 39.42 27.84 -47.07
N TYR A 251 39.85 27.05 -46.09
CA TYR A 251 41.25 26.93 -45.76
C TYR A 251 41.71 25.53 -45.39
N THR A 252 42.95 25.22 -45.81
CA THR A 252 43.61 23.92 -45.58
C THR A 252 44.22 23.80 -44.18
N HIS A 253 43.97 24.72 -43.24
CA HIS A 253 44.54 24.69 -41.86
C HIS A 253 43.46 24.53 -40.80
N LEU A 254 43.69 23.59 -39.86
CA LEU A 254 42.86 23.33 -38.71
C LEU A 254 43.06 24.43 -37.64
N ARG A 255 41.99 25.04 -37.15
CA ARG A 255 41.98 25.93 -36.00
C ARG A 255 41.31 25.25 -34.82
N ALA A 256 41.97 25.27 -33.64
CA ALA A 256 41.34 24.85 -32.41
C ALA A 256 40.40 25.94 -31.89
N HIS A 257 39.17 25.60 -31.57
CA HIS A 257 38.18 26.50 -30.99
C HIS A 257 37.78 26.04 -29.60
N GLU A 258 37.79 26.95 -28.64
CA GLU A 258 37.37 26.66 -27.26
C GLU A 258 35.82 26.49 -27.23
N THR A 259 35.35 25.37 -26.71
CA THR A 259 33.90 25.15 -26.49
C THR A 259 33.58 25.54 -25.05
N ARG A 260 32.68 26.50 -24.86
CA ARG A 260 32.01 26.68 -23.56
C ARG A 260 31.03 25.57 -23.34
N SER A 261 31.32 24.67 -22.42
CA SER A 261 30.31 23.77 -21.89
C SER A 261 29.50 24.48 -20.82
N ASN A 262 28.26 24.82 -21.11
CA ASN A 262 27.32 25.16 -20.03
C ASN A 262 26.87 23.82 -19.43
N LEU A 263 27.45 23.44 -18.31
CA LEU A 263 26.93 22.43 -17.39
C LEU A 263 26.14 23.12 -16.30
#